data_6679e5b87913bb61696f2caa5ab2e824
#
_entry.id   6679e5b87913bb61696f2caa5ab2e824
#
_cell.length_a   1.000
_cell.length_b   1.000
_cell.length_c   1.000
_cell.angle_alpha   90.00
_cell.angle_beta   90.00
_cell.angle_gamma   90.00
#
_symmetry.space_group_name_H-M   'P 1'
#
loop_
_entity.id
_entity.type
_entity.pdbx_description
1 polymer ?
#
loop_
_entity_poly.entity_id
_entity_poly.type
_entity_poly.pdbx_seq_one_letter_code
_entity_poly.pdbx_strand_id
1 'polypeptide(L)'
;MGFTGELWKSIEPIYAAILRHPFLRGLTDGSLPRESFKFYAVQDALYLREFARALSLAAARAPEDDWIIMFNEHAAGALKVERALHETFFKEFGLTPDAVAATPMAPTNLAYTSYLLAIAYGAPYHEAMAAVLPCYWIYWEVGRELERAGSPDPLYARWIATYASGEFGDVVRAVIDATDRIAERLSAAERHAMNRHFVTTSRYEWMFWEMGHRREAWPL
;
A
#
# COMPACT_ATOMS: atom_id res chain seq x y z
N MET A 1 -8.69 -23.11 3.82
CA MET A 1 -8.42 -21.71 3.43
C MET A 1 -8.44 -20.92 4.71
N GLY A 2 -7.38 -20.17 5.05
CA GLY A 2 -7.32 -19.37 6.27
C GLY A 2 -8.30 -18.19 6.24
N PHE A 3 -8.39 -17.43 7.33
CA PHE A 3 -9.22 -16.23 7.43
C PHE A 3 -8.86 -15.16 6.38
N THR A 4 -7.58 -15.05 6.03
CA THR A 4 -7.11 -14.16 4.96
C THR A 4 -7.72 -14.52 3.59
N GLY A 5 -8.00 -15.79 3.33
CA GLY A 5 -8.74 -16.19 2.14
C GLY A 5 -10.18 -15.67 2.10
N GLU A 6 -10.84 -15.53 3.26
CA GLU A 6 -12.15 -14.88 3.36
C GLU A 6 -12.04 -13.37 3.13
N LEU A 7 -11.00 -12.73 3.70
CA LEU A 7 -10.71 -11.32 3.47
C LEU A 7 -10.51 -11.03 1.98
N TRP A 8 -9.66 -11.82 1.29
CA TRP A 8 -9.41 -11.63 -0.13
C TRP A 8 -10.68 -11.79 -0.97
N LYS A 9 -11.47 -12.82 -0.68
CA LYS A 9 -12.75 -13.04 -1.37
C LYS A 9 -13.69 -11.84 -1.23
N SER A 10 -13.67 -11.15 -0.09
CA SER A 10 -14.53 -9.97 0.14
C SER A 10 -14.18 -8.77 -0.72
N ILE A 11 -12.95 -8.71 -1.25
CA ILE A 11 -12.45 -7.62 -2.09
C ILE A 11 -12.26 -7.99 -3.56
N GLU A 12 -12.57 -9.21 -3.99
CA GLU A 12 -12.45 -9.63 -5.39
C GLU A 12 -13.03 -8.61 -6.40
N PRO A 13 -14.22 -8.00 -6.17
CA PRO A 13 -14.74 -6.98 -7.06
C PRO A 13 -13.90 -5.70 -7.10
N ILE A 14 -13.31 -5.32 -5.95
CA ILE A 14 -12.43 -4.14 -5.84
C ILE A 14 -11.12 -4.43 -6.58
N TYR A 15 -10.50 -5.59 -6.34
CA TYR A 15 -9.28 -6.01 -7.00
C TYR A 15 -9.47 -6.12 -8.52
N ALA A 16 -10.58 -6.68 -8.98
CA ALA A 16 -10.91 -6.71 -10.40
C ALA A 16 -11.09 -5.31 -11.00
N ALA A 17 -11.60 -4.34 -10.23
CA ALA A 17 -11.68 -2.93 -10.66
C ALA A 17 -10.29 -2.27 -10.70
N ILE A 18 -9.41 -2.59 -9.75
CA ILE A 18 -8.02 -2.13 -9.73
C ILE A 18 -7.28 -2.59 -11.00
N LEU A 19 -7.33 -3.87 -11.36
CA LEU A 19 -6.66 -4.39 -12.55
C LEU A 19 -7.15 -3.76 -13.87
N ARG A 20 -8.39 -3.27 -13.88
CA ARG A 20 -8.95 -2.56 -15.05
C ARG A 20 -8.71 -1.05 -15.01
N HIS A 21 -8.08 -0.54 -13.96
CA HIS A 21 -7.88 0.89 -13.78
C HIS A 21 -6.98 1.47 -14.88
N PRO A 22 -7.33 2.65 -15.47
CA PRO A 22 -6.54 3.26 -16.55
C PRO A 22 -5.08 3.52 -16.17
N PHE A 23 -4.79 3.83 -14.90
CA PHE A 23 -3.43 4.00 -14.42
C PHE A 23 -2.60 2.72 -14.61
N LEU A 24 -3.10 1.57 -14.16
CA LEU A 24 -2.38 0.29 -14.26
C LEU A 24 -2.26 -0.19 -15.72
N ARG A 25 -3.30 0.00 -16.50
CA ARG A 25 -3.24 -0.29 -17.94
C ARG A 25 -2.17 0.55 -18.62
N GLY A 26 -2.14 1.85 -18.31
CA GLY A 26 -1.15 2.76 -18.86
C GLY A 26 0.30 2.45 -18.43
N LEU A 27 0.52 1.77 -17.30
CA LEU A 27 1.83 1.25 -16.93
C LEU A 27 2.27 0.12 -17.88
N THR A 28 1.37 -0.79 -18.25
CA THR A 28 1.71 -1.96 -19.09
C THR A 28 1.77 -1.64 -20.57
N ASP A 29 0.93 -0.75 -21.09
CA ASP A 29 0.95 -0.36 -22.50
C ASP A 29 1.81 0.89 -22.79
N GLY A 30 2.38 1.52 -21.75
CA GLY A 30 3.23 2.71 -21.88
C GLY A 30 2.47 4.02 -22.09
N SER A 31 1.12 3.99 -22.05
CA SER A 31 0.29 5.17 -22.33
C SER A 31 0.05 6.08 -21.12
N LEU A 32 0.45 5.66 -19.90
CA LEU A 32 0.30 6.49 -18.72
C LEU A 32 1.10 7.81 -18.89
N PRO A 33 0.46 8.99 -18.73
CA PRO A 33 1.18 10.24 -18.78
C PRO A 33 2.27 10.30 -17.69
N ARG A 34 3.49 10.67 -18.06
CA ARG A 34 4.62 10.79 -17.12
C ARG A 34 4.32 11.72 -15.95
N GLU A 35 3.55 12.76 -16.15
CA GLU A 35 3.12 13.68 -15.08
C GLU A 35 2.15 13.01 -14.07
N SER A 36 1.32 12.07 -14.53
CA SER A 36 0.47 11.28 -13.62
C SER A 36 1.30 10.29 -12.79
N PHE A 37 2.29 9.65 -13.39
CA PHE A 37 3.22 8.78 -12.67
C PHE A 37 4.10 9.57 -11.68
N LYS A 38 4.63 10.73 -12.11
CA LYS A 38 5.39 11.64 -11.24
C LYS A 38 4.57 12.07 -10.03
N PHE A 39 3.32 12.50 -10.26
CA PHE A 39 2.41 12.88 -9.19
C PHE A 39 2.15 11.72 -8.22
N TYR A 40 1.84 10.54 -8.77
CA TYR A 40 1.67 9.32 -7.98
C TYR A 40 2.90 9.02 -7.12
N ALA A 41 4.11 9.03 -7.70
CA ALA A 41 5.34 8.73 -6.98
C ALA A 41 5.61 9.72 -5.83
N VAL A 42 5.30 11.02 -6.02
CA VAL A 42 5.39 12.03 -4.95
C VAL A 42 4.40 11.73 -3.84
N GLN A 43 3.15 11.44 -4.18
CA GLN A 43 2.12 11.10 -3.19
C GLN A 43 2.42 9.79 -2.47
N ASP A 44 3.02 8.82 -3.15
CA ASP A 44 3.46 7.54 -2.58
C ASP A 44 4.58 7.75 -1.54
N ALA A 45 5.56 8.60 -1.83
CA ALA A 45 6.60 8.95 -0.86
C ALA A 45 6.02 9.59 0.43
N LEU A 46 5.04 10.48 0.28
CA LEU A 46 4.33 11.06 1.42
C LEU A 46 3.52 10.02 2.19
N TYR A 47 2.85 9.11 1.47
CA TYR A 47 2.12 7.98 2.04
C TYR A 47 3.02 7.05 2.85
N LEU A 48 4.17 6.63 2.30
CA LEU A 48 5.08 5.69 2.95
C LEU A 48 5.60 6.19 4.31
N ARG A 49 5.74 7.50 4.50
CA ARG A 49 6.09 8.09 5.81
C ARG A 49 5.00 7.87 6.86
N GLU A 50 3.73 8.08 6.49
CA GLU A 50 2.61 7.87 7.39
C GLU A 50 2.33 6.39 7.60
N PHE A 51 2.50 5.58 6.55
CA PHE A 51 2.41 4.13 6.64
C PHE A 51 3.45 3.54 7.60
N ALA A 52 4.70 4.02 7.54
CA ALA A 52 5.73 3.63 8.49
C ALA A 52 5.34 3.96 9.95
N ARG A 53 4.67 5.09 10.19
CA ARG A 53 4.14 5.44 11.53
C ARG A 53 3.03 4.47 11.96
N ALA A 54 2.11 4.13 11.05
CA ALA A 54 1.05 3.17 11.33
C ALA A 54 1.63 1.78 11.66
N LEU A 55 2.67 1.33 10.93
CA LEU A 55 3.38 0.08 11.22
C LEU A 55 4.10 0.12 12.57
N SER A 56 4.75 1.23 12.92
CA SER A 56 5.40 1.40 14.23
C SER A 56 4.37 1.36 15.38
N LEU A 57 3.20 1.92 15.19
CA LEU A 57 2.09 1.83 16.16
C LEU A 57 1.56 0.39 16.26
N ALA A 58 1.47 -0.33 15.14
CA ALA A 58 1.11 -1.75 15.14
C ALA A 58 2.18 -2.58 15.88
N ALA A 59 3.48 -2.34 15.62
CA ALA A 59 4.59 -2.98 16.31
C ALA A 59 4.51 -2.77 17.83
N ALA A 60 4.30 -1.54 18.29
CA ALA A 60 4.22 -1.20 19.72
C ALA A 60 3.06 -1.92 20.46
N ARG A 61 2.08 -2.42 19.73
CA ARG A 61 0.88 -3.07 20.24
C ARG A 61 0.80 -4.56 19.93
N ALA A 62 1.78 -5.08 19.18
CA ALA A 62 1.82 -6.49 18.80
C ALA A 62 1.95 -7.38 20.04
N PRO A 63 1.18 -8.48 20.14
CA PRO A 63 1.17 -9.35 21.32
C PRO A 63 2.32 -10.36 21.34
N GLU A 64 3.08 -10.52 20.24
CA GLU A 64 4.16 -11.48 20.08
C GLU A 64 5.44 -10.75 19.64
N ASP A 65 6.59 -11.14 20.22
CA ASP A 65 7.89 -10.51 19.95
C ASP A 65 8.25 -10.56 18.45
N ASP A 66 7.97 -11.66 17.78
CA ASP A 66 8.23 -11.82 16.34
C ASP A 66 7.44 -10.80 15.51
N TRP A 67 6.22 -10.45 15.91
CA TRP A 67 5.42 -9.43 15.22
C TRP A 67 5.87 -8.00 15.56
N ILE A 68 6.40 -7.79 16.78
CA ILE A 68 7.05 -6.52 17.14
C ILE A 68 8.24 -6.29 16.21
N ILE A 69 9.11 -7.29 16.05
CA ILE A 69 10.28 -7.25 15.18
C ILE A 69 9.83 -7.00 13.74
N MET A 70 8.96 -7.84 13.22
CA MET A 70 8.44 -7.77 11.84
C MET A 70 7.93 -6.38 11.48
N PHE A 71 7.01 -5.81 12.27
CA PHE A 71 6.44 -4.50 11.93
C PHE A 71 7.42 -3.33 12.09
N ASN A 72 8.39 -3.42 13.01
CA ASN A 72 9.46 -2.43 13.10
C ASN A 72 10.40 -2.50 11.88
N GLU A 73 10.74 -3.71 11.42
CA GLU A 73 11.54 -3.90 10.20
C GLU A 73 10.78 -3.40 8.96
N HIS A 74 9.49 -3.68 8.86
CA HIS A 74 8.65 -3.19 7.76
C HIS A 74 8.51 -1.66 7.80
N ALA A 75 8.37 -1.04 8.98
CA ALA A 75 8.36 0.42 9.11
C ALA A 75 9.68 1.04 8.65
N ALA A 76 10.80 0.47 9.06
CA ALA A 76 12.12 0.89 8.58
C ALA A 76 12.29 0.64 7.07
N GLY A 77 11.75 -0.48 6.56
CA GLY A 77 11.72 -0.84 5.13
C GLY A 77 10.96 0.21 4.30
N ALA A 78 9.77 0.61 4.72
CA ALA A 78 8.98 1.64 4.04
C ALA A 78 9.75 2.97 3.89
N LEU A 79 10.48 3.40 4.93
CA LEU A 79 11.31 4.60 4.87
C LEU A 79 12.55 4.43 3.97
N LYS A 80 13.10 3.21 3.87
CA LYS A 80 14.19 2.92 2.93
C LYS A 80 13.70 2.96 1.49
N VAL A 81 12.51 2.42 1.21
CA VAL A 81 11.87 2.48 -0.10
C VAL A 81 11.60 3.94 -0.49
N GLU A 82 11.07 4.77 0.42
CA GLU A 82 10.86 6.21 0.18
C GLU A 82 12.17 6.90 -0.22
N ARG A 83 13.28 6.61 0.46
CA ARG A 83 14.60 7.16 0.11
C ARG A 83 15.09 6.67 -1.26
N ALA A 84 14.87 5.39 -1.59
CA ALA A 84 15.25 4.84 -2.90
C ALA A 84 14.44 5.49 -4.04
N LEU A 85 13.18 5.88 -3.81
CA LEU A 85 12.40 6.66 -4.78
C LEU A 85 13.06 8.01 -5.09
N HIS A 86 13.64 8.69 -4.09
CA HIS A 86 14.38 9.94 -4.30
C HIS A 86 15.63 9.74 -5.18
N GLU A 87 16.36 8.66 -4.95
CA GLU A 87 17.60 8.38 -5.67
C GLU A 87 17.36 7.95 -7.12
N THR A 88 16.18 7.42 -7.42
CA THR A 88 15.81 6.89 -8.73
C THR A 88 14.83 7.80 -9.47
N PHE A 89 13.54 7.70 -9.14
CA PHE A 89 12.48 8.37 -9.90
C PHE A 89 12.54 9.90 -9.77
N PHE A 90 12.74 10.43 -8.55
CA PHE A 90 12.70 11.89 -8.38
C PHE A 90 13.89 12.59 -9.04
N LYS A 91 15.05 11.94 -9.07
CA LYS A 91 16.21 12.45 -9.81
C LYS A 91 15.93 12.56 -11.32
N GLU A 92 15.27 11.54 -11.91
CA GLU A 92 14.84 11.59 -13.31
C GLU A 92 13.81 12.70 -13.59
N PHE A 93 12.96 13.02 -12.60
CA PHE A 93 11.97 14.09 -12.70
C PHE A 93 12.50 15.47 -12.29
N GLY A 94 13.78 15.59 -11.93
CA GLY A 94 14.38 16.85 -11.45
C GLY A 94 13.80 17.35 -10.12
N LEU A 95 13.27 16.44 -9.29
CA LEU A 95 12.72 16.76 -7.97
C LEU A 95 13.78 16.61 -6.88
N THR A 96 13.79 17.56 -5.94
CA THR A 96 14.62 17.48 -4.73
C THR A 96 13.80 16.88 -3.58
N PRO A 97 14.45 16.29 -2.56
CA PRO A 97 13.77 15.83 -1.35
C PRO A 97 12.94 16.94 -0.67
N ASP A 98 13.46 18.17 -0.63
CA ASP A 98 12.75 19.30 -0.03
C ASP A 98 11.49 19.68 -0.83
N ALA A 99 11.55 19.64 -2.16
CA ALA A 99 10.39 19.89 -3.02
C ALA A 99 9.31 18.84 -2.82
N VAL A 100 9.69 17.56 -2.68
CA VAL A 100 8.74 16.47 -2.39
C VAL A 100 8.14 16.65 -1.00
N ALA A 101 8.96 16.94 0.01
CA ALA A 101 8.50 17.15 1.39
C ALA A 101 7.57 18.38 1.56
N ALA A 102 7.76 19.40 0.73
CA ALA A 102 6.92 20.60 0.70
C ALA A 102 5.61 20.42 -0.09
N THR A 103 5.46 19.30 -0.84
CA THR A 103 4.25 19.03 -1.60
C THR A 103 3.10 18.66 -0.65
N PRO A 104 1.92 19.30 -0.76
CA PRO A 104 0.78 18.90 0.05
C PRO A 104 0.27 17.51 -0.32
N MET A 105 -0.16 16.76 0.68
CA MET A 105 -0.90 15.52 0.42
C MET A 105 -2.20 15.82 -0.34
N ALA A 106 -2.48 15.04 -1.37
CA ALA A 106 -3.77 15.03 -2.04
C ALA A 106 -4.89 14.59 -1.08
N PRO A 107 -6.14 15.03 -1.30
CA PRO A 107 -7.27 14.67 -0.43
C PRO A 107 -7.38 13.18 -0.12
N THR A 108 -7.29 12.32 -1.14
CA THR A 108 -7.34 10.85 -0.98
C THR A 108 -6.19 10.33 -0.13
N ASN A 109 -4.95 10.82 -0.37
CA ASN A 109 -3.79 10.39 0.41
C ASN A 109 -3.92 10.78 1.89
N LEU A 110 -4.33 12.02 2.16
CA LEU A 110 -4.57 12.47 3.53
C LEU A 110 -5.68 11.67 4.21
N ALA A 111 -6.79 11.38 3.51
CA ALA A 111 -7.88 10.59 4.05
C ALA A 111 -7.43 9.16 4.37
N TYR A 112 -6.71 8.51 3.46
CA TYR A 112 -6.23 7.14 3.65
C TYR A 112 -5.24 7.04 4.81
N THR A 113 -4.21 7.89 4.82
CA THR A 113 -3.20 7.88 5.89
C THR A 113 -3.80 8.24 7.25
N SER A 114 -4.73 9.19 7.31
CA SER A 114 -5.46 9.53 8.53
C SER A 114 -6.28 8.35 9.04
N TYR A 115 -6.95 7.61 8.14
CA TYR A 115 -7.68 6.40 8.50
C TYR A 115 -6.76 5.33 9.09
N LEU A 116 -5.63 5.04 8.43
CA LEU A 116 -4.65 4.06 8.92
C LEU A 116 -4.12 4.43 10.31
N LEU A 117 -3.74 5.69 10.51
CA LEU A 117 -3.23 6.18 11.80
C LEU A 117 -4.30 6.13 12.88
N ALA A 118 -5.55 6.51 12.58
CA ALA A 118 -6.64 6.45 13.53
C ALA A 118 -6.90 5.01 14.00
N ILE A 119 -6.90 4.03 13.09
CA ILE A 119 -7.08 2.62 13.44
C ILE A 119 -5.85 2.08 14.17
N ALA A 120 -4.63 2.35 13.68
CA ALA A 120 -3.41 1.90 14.33
C ALA A 120 -3.25 2.46 15.74
N TYR A 121 -3.76 3.66 16.03
CA TYR A 121 -3.70 4.31 17.33
C TYR A 121 -4.82 3.87 18.27
N GLY A 122 -6.06 3.81 17.81
CA GLY A 122 -7.25 3.73 18.65
C GLY A 122 -7.98 2.38 18.65
N ALA A 123 -7.89 1.59 17.58
CA ALA A 123 -8.60 0.32 17.46
C ALA A 123 -7.78 -0.86 18.05
N PRO A 124 -8.39 -2.03 18.33
CA PRO A 124 -7.66 -3.25 18.69
C PRO A 124 -6.57 -3.61 17.69
N TYR A 125 -5.49 -4.27 18.17
CA TYR A 125 -4.33 -4.61 17.32
C TYR A 125 -4.71 -5.38 16.04
N HIS A 126 -5.61 -6.36 16.14
CA HIS A 126 -6.03 -7.16 14.99
C HIS A 126 -6.74 -6.32 13.92
N GLU A 127 -7.47 -5.27 14.31
CA GLU A 127 -8.11 -4.34 13.37
C GLU A 127 -7.05 -3.47 12.66
N ALA A 128 -6.02 -3.02 13.38
CA ALA A 128 -4.89 -2.30 12.79
C ALA A 128 -4.14 -3.17 11.77
N MET A 129 -3.90 -4.45 12.10
CA MET A 129 -3.28 -5.42 11.19
C MET A 129 -4.11 -5.57 9.91
N ALA A 130 -5.43 -5.72 10.02
CA ALA A 130 -6.31 -5.82 8.85
C ALA A 130 -6.34 -4.53 8.01
N ALA A 131 -6.21 -3.37 8.65
CA ALA A 131 -6.20 -2.08 7.95
C ALA A 131 -4.93 -1.85 7.12
N VAL A 132 -3.76 -2.34 7.57
CA VAL A 132 -2.49 -2.18 6.85
C VAL A 132 -2.27 -3.25 5.77
N LEU A 133 -2.91 -4.41 5.87
CA LEU A 133 -2.67 -5.57 5.00
C LEU A 133 -2.95 -5.30 3.50
N PRO A 134 -3.98 -4.54 3.07
CA PRO A 134 -4.21 -4.28 1.65
C PRO A 134 -3.04 -3.62 0.93
N CYS A 135 -2.34 -2.68 1.56
CA CYS A 135 -1.16 -2.02 0.98
C CYS A 135 -0.06 -3.01 0.61
N TYR A 136 0.13 -4.05 1.40
CA TYR A 136 1.06 -5.13 1.08
C TYR A 136 0.52 -6.04 -0.03
N TRP A 137 -0.66 -6.62 0.21
CA TRP A 137 -1.14 -7.74 -0.58
C TRP A 137 -1.62 -7.33 -1.96
N ILE A 138 -2.37 -6.24 -2.06
CA ILE A 138 -2.86 -5.74 -3.36
C ILE A 138 -1.68 -5.33 -4.25
N TYR A 139 -0.68 -4.61 -3.71
CA TYR A 139 0.49 -4.22 -4.49
C TYR A 139 1.31 -5.40 -4.99
N TRP A 140 1.46 -6.44 -4.17
CA TRP A 140 2.14 -7.66 -4.59
C TRP A 140 1.39 -8.39 -5.71
N GLU A 141 0.09 -8.60 -5.57
CA GLU A 141 -0.71 -9.26 -6.61
C GLU A 141 -0.79 -8.41 -7.88
N VAL A 142 -0.91 -7.09 -7.77
CA VAL A 142 -0.83 -6.17 -8.92
C VAL A 142 0.54 -6.27 -9.59
N GLY A 143 1.63 -6.22 -8.83
CA GLY A 143 2.98 -6.35 -9.37
C GLY A 143 3.15 -7.62 -10.19
N ARG A 144 2.75 -8.77 -9.64
CA ARG A 144 2.80 -10.08 -10.31
C ARG A 144 1.94 -10.15 -11.59
N GLU A 145 0.76 -9.53 -11.56
CA GLU A 145 -0.12 -9.51 -12.73
C GLU A 145 0.45 -8.62 -13.84
N LEU A 146 0.95 -7.43 -13.49
CA LEU A 146 1.54 -6.52 -14.47
C LEU A 146 2.88 -7.03 -15.02
N GLU A 147 3.67 -7.77 -14.22
CA GLU A 147 4.94 -8.36 -14.68
C GLU A 147 4.73 -9.32 -15.84
N ARG A 148 3.63 -10.06 -15.89
CA ARG A 148 3.30 -10.96 -17.01
C ARG A 148 3.11 -10.22 -18.34
N ALA A 149 2.56 -9.01 -18.27
CA ALA A 149 2.38 -8.15 -19.44
C ALA A 149 3.64 -7.35 -19.78
N GLY A 150 4.44 -7.01 -18.76
CA GLY A 150 5.60 -6.13 -18.87
C GLY A 150 5.21 -4.67 -19.11
N SER A 151 6.19 -3.86 -19.47
CA SER A 151 6.01 -2.48 -19.93
C SER A 151 7.02 -2.10 -20.98
N PRO A 152 6.63 -1.38 -22.06
CA PRO A 152 7.58 -0.84 -23.03
C PRO A 152 8.37 0.36 -22.47
N ASP A 153 7.91 1.01 -21.40
CA ASP A 153 8.62 2.11 -20.74
C ASP A 153 9.51 1.57 -19.60
N PRO A 154 10.84 1.78 -19.65
CA PRO A 154 11.76 1.30 -18.62
C PRO A 154 11.47 1.85 -17.22
N LEU A 155 10.89 3.05 -17.10
CA LEU A 155 10.48 3.64 -15.85
C LEU A 155 9.38 2.81 -15.17
N TYR A 156 8.35 2.47 -15.93
CA TYR A 156 7.23 1.66 -15.44
C TYR A 156 7.62 0.21 -15.21
N ALA A 157 8.49 -0.34 -16.06
CA ALA A 157 9.04 -1.69 -15.87
C ALA A 157 9.78 -1.83 -14.53
N ARG A 158 10.57 -0.81 -14.13
CA ARG A 158 11.24 -0.80 -12.82
C ARG A 158 10.25 -0.78 -11.66
N TRP A 159 9.20 0.03 -11.76
CA TRP A 159 8.15 0.08 -10.75
C TRP A 159 7.45 -1.29 -10.59
N ILE A 160 7.05 -1.90 -11.71
CA ILE A 160 6.43 -3.22 -11.74
C ILE A 160 7.34 -4.27 -11.08
N ALA A 161 8.63 -4.30 -11.46
CA ALA A 161 9.60 -5.25 -10.92
C ALA A 161 9.80 -5.12 -9.40
N THR A 162 9.68 -3.91 -8.85
CA THR A 162 9.78 -3.69 -7.40
C THR A 162 8.70 -4.47 -6.65
N TYR A 163 7.44 -4.36 -7.09
CA TYR A 163 6.30 -5.00 -6.42
C TYR A 163 6.13 -6.48 -6.80
N ALA A 164 6.65 -6.91 -7.95
CA ALA A 164 6.66 -8.32 -8.35
C ALA A 164 7.78 -9.14 -7.68
N SER A 165 8.73 -8.49 -7.00
CA SER A 165 9.92 -9.15 -6.46
C SER A 165 9.58 -10.24 -5.44
N GLY A 166 10.41 -11.29 -5.41
CA GLY A 166 10.29 -12.36 -4.42
C GLY A 166 10.48 -11.86 -2.99
N GLU A 167 11.39 -10.90 -2.79
CA GLU A 167 11.65 -10.27 -1.49
C GLU A 167 10.40 -9.56 -0.95
N PHE A 168 9.73 -8.76 -1.79
CA PHE A 168 8.46 -8.14 -1.39
C PHE A 168 7.37 -9.19 -1.12
N GLY A 169 7.33 -10.27 -1.92
CA GLY A 169 6.44 -11.40 -1.70
C GLY A 169 6.65 -12.09 -0.35
N ASP A 170 7.89 -12.23 0.14
CA ASP A 170 8.20 -12.79 1.46
C ASP A 170 7.65 -11.89 2.58
N VAL A 171 7.85 -10.58 2.46
CA VAL A 171 7.28 -9.57 3.36
C VAL A 171 5.75 -9.70 3.44
N VAL A 172 5.08 -9.79 2.30
CA VAL A 172 3.61 -9.91 2.24
C VAL A 172 3.12 -11.21 2.87
N ARG A 173 3.76 -12.35 2.56
CA ARG A 173 3.40 -13.65 3.13
C ARG A 173 3.53 -13.66 4.66
N ALA A 174 4.56 -13.04 5.21
CA ALA A 174 4.73 -12.93 6.66
C ALA A 174 3.54 -12.22 7.34
N VAL A 175 3.04 -11.14 6.74
CA VAL A 175 1.87 -10.41 7.28
C VAL A 175 0.57 -11.20 7.11
N ILE A 176 0.40 -11.93 5.98
CA ILE A 176 -0.73 -12.83 5.74
C ILE A 176 -0.76 -13.93 6.82
N ASP A 177 0.36 -14.61 7.03
CA ASP A 177 0.49 -15.68 8.02
C ASP A 177 0.23 -15.18 9.45
N ALA A 178 0.77 -14.01 9.81
CA ALA A 178 0.49 -13.38 11.10
C ALA A 178 -1.01 -13.03 11.26
N THR A 179 -1.66 -12.59 10.17
CA THR A 179 -3.10 -12.27 10.17
C THR A 179 -3.95 -13.52 10.35
N ASP A 180 -3.61 -14.64 9.72
CA ASP A 180 -4.30 -15.92 9.92
C ASP A 180 -4.12 -16.42 11.36
N ARG A 181 -2.89 -16.38 11.90
CA ARG A 181 -2.60 -16.82 13.28
C ARG A 181 -3.35 -16.02 14.33
N ILE A 182 -3.45 -14.70 14.20
CA ILE A 182 -4.22 -13.90 15.16
C ILE A 182 -5.71 -14.18 15.05
N ALA A 183 -6.23 -14.36 13.84
CA ALA A 183 -7.64 -14.64 13.60
C ALA A 183 -8.14 -15.95 14.23
N GLU A 184 -7.28 -16.94 14.44
CA GLU A 184 -7.62 -18.19 15.12
C GLU A 184 -8.13 -17.97 16.56
N ARG A 185 -7.69 -16.88 17.21
CA ARG A 185 -8.00 -16.55 18.61
C ARG A 185 -9.16 -15.57 18.75
N LEU A 186 -9.73 -15.09 17.62
CA LEU A 186 -10.73 -14.04 17.58
C LEU A 186 -12.15 -14.58 17.47
N SER A 187 -13.10 -13.88 18.08
CA SER A 187 -14.52 -14.09 17.88
C SER A 187 -14.98 -13.72 16.47
N ALA A 188 -16.17 -14.19 16.07
CA ALA A 188 -16.79 -13.82 14.80
C ALA A 188 -16.98 -12.29 14.65
N ALA A 189 -17.31 -11.59 15.75
CA ALA A 189 -17.48 -10.14 15.75
C ALA A 189 -16.17 -9.41 15.48
N GLU A 190 -15.05 -9.85 16.06
CA GLU A 190 -13.73 -9.27 15.84
C GLU A 190 -13.24 -9.55 14.41
N ARG A 191 -13.40 -10.76 13.89
CA ARG A 191 -13.10 -11.08 12.48
C ARG A 191 -13.93 -10.22 11.52
N HIS A 192 -15.20 -9.98 11.84
CA HIS A 192 -16.04 -9.07 11.06
C HIS A 192 -15.53 -7.63 11.11
N ALA A 193 -15.02 -7.15 12.25
CA ALA A 193 -14.39 -5.84 12.36
C ALA A 193 -13.12 -5.76 11.49
N MET A 194 -12.26 -6.77 11.53
CA MET A 194 -11.10 -6.88 10.62
C MET A 194 -11.49 -6.78 9.16
N ASN A 195 -12.52 -7.53 8.75
CA ASN A 195 -12.99 -7.51 7.36
C ASN A 195 -13.48 -6.11 6.94
N ARG A 196 -14.18 -5.38 7.81
CA ARG A 196 -14.61 -4.00 7.50
C ARG A 196 -13.42 -3.08 7.22
N HIS A 197 -12.34 -3.18 8.01
CA HIS A 197 -11.14 -2.37 7.81
C HIS A 197 -10.40 -2.78 6.54
N PHE A 198 -10.25 -4.08 6.30
CA PHE A 198 -9.64 -4.61 5.10
C PHE A 198 -10.34 -4.14 3.82
N VAL A 199 -11.68 -4.24 3.78
CA VAL A 199 -12.49 -3.75 2.64
C VAL A 199 -12.36 -2.22 2.49
N THR A 200 -12.36 -1.47 3.60
CA THR A 200 -12.25 -0.01 3.54
C THR A 200 -10.92 0.43 2.98
N THR A 201 -9.80 -0.14 3.45
CA THR A 201 -8.47 0.21 2.97
C THR A 201 -8.22 -0.31 1.55
N SER A 202 -8.80 -1.44 1.16
CA SER A 202 -8.79 -1.90 -0.25
C SER A 202 -9.50 -0.91 -1.20
N ARG A 203 -10.55 -0.22 -0.74
CA ARG A 203 -11.17 0.87 -1.51
C ARG A 203 -10.24 2.07 -1.63
N TYR A 204 -9.52 2.40 -0.56
CA TYR A 204 -8.51 3.45 -0.61
C TYR A 204 -7.36 3.10 -1.57
N GLU A 205 -6.99 1.82 -1.73
CA GLU A 205 -6.02 1.42 -2.76
C GLU A 205 -6.52 1.75 -4.17
N TRP A 206 -7.78 1.42 -4.49
CA TRP A 206 -8.36 1.83 -5.77
C TRP A 206 -8.37 3.35 -5.94
N MET A 207 -8.76 4.08 -4.90
CA MET A 207 -8.79 5.55 -4.92
C MET A 207 -7.39 6.15 -5.06
N PHE A 208 -6.35 5.48 -4.57
CA PHE A 208 -4.96 5.93 -4.69
C PHE A 208 -4.49 5.90 -6.16
N TRP A 209 -4.86 4.87 -6.93
CA TRP A 209 -4.63 4.83 -8.37
C TRP A 209 -5.39 5.92 -9.10
N GLU A 210 -6.64 6.16 -8.74
CA GLU A 210 -7.47 7.22 -9.33
C GLU A 210 -6.92 8.61 -9.02
N MET A 211 -6.48 8.85 -7.78
CA MET A 211 -5.78 10.06 -7.35
C MET A 211 -4.55 10.32 -8.23
N GLY A 212 -3.71 9.31 -8.44
CA GLY A 212 -2.53 9.40 -9.30
C GLY A 212 -2.89 9.66 -10.76
N HIS A 213 -3.88 8.95 -11.28
CA HIS A 213 -4.34 9.09 -12.66
C HIS A 213 -4.84 10.50 -12.97
N ARG A 214 -5.71 11.04 -12.10
CA ARG A 214 -6.29 12.38 -12.25
C ARG A 214 -5.42 13.51 -11.74
N ARG A 215 -4.32 13.19 -11.04
CA ARG A 215 -3.50 14.17 -10.33
C ARG A 215 -4.37 15.03 -9.42
N GLU A 216 -5.07 14.33 -8.50
CA GLU A 216 -6.06 14.93 -7.62
C GLU A 216 -5.48 16.13 -6.85
N ALA A 217 -6.23 17.21 -6.81
CA ALA A 217 -5.89 18.43 -6.08
C ALA A 217 -7.04 18.85 -5.16
N TRP A 218 -6.73 19.63 -4.15
CA TRP A 218 -7.73 20.29 -3.32
C TRP A 218 -8.59 21.22 -4.18
N PRO A 219 -9.91 21.26 -3.97
CA PRO A 219 -10.81 22.04 -4.81
C PRO A 219 -10.75 23.54 -4.57
N LEU A 220 -10.04 24.00 -3.50
CA LEU A 220 -9.92 25.40 -3.07
C LEU A 220 -8.46 25.75 -2.82
#